data_b1d82d11095af7eaae709893e50d536f
#
_entry.id   b1d82d11095af7eaae709893e50d536f
#
_cell.length_a   1.000
_cell.length_b   1.000
_cell.length_c   1.000
_cell.angle_alpha   90.00
_cell.angle_beta   90.00
_cell.angle_gamma   90.00
#
_symmetry.space_group_name_H-M   'P 1'
#
loop_
_entity.id
_entity.type
_entity.pdbx_description
1 polymer ?
#
loop_
_entity_poly.entity_id
_entity_poly.type
_entity_poly.pdbx_seq_one_letter_code
_entity_poly.pdbx_strand_id
1 'polypeptide(L)'
;EKALKNHKPDNQNLIMKRFFPFGLTYYIHTALGDTQLDLLFRSYSGKEKKGEGGGDEARKSLIDAINHYSNAIISAPTKKETDKYTLDTKDKGGIVHTNISDIYLWRGNAYELSNSSSDKNKACENWKKSKKLGNKEATDSLRNARC
;
A
#
# COMPACT_ATOMS: atom_id res chain seq x y z
N GLU A 1 -22.07 30.97 21.94
CA GLU A 1 -20.82 30.92 21.10
C GLU A 1 -19.53 30.68 21.87
N LYS A 2 -19.54 30.53 23.19
CA LYS A 2 -18.32 30.28 24.00
C LYS A 2 -18.03 28.81 24.36
N ALA A 3 -18.93 27.87 24.03
CA ALA A 3 -18.80 26.45 24.43
C ALA A 3 -17.95 25.58 23.47
N LEU A 4 -17.60 26.04 22.27
CA LEU A 4 -16.86 25.28 21.27
C LEU A 4 -15.33 25.44 21.34
N LYS A 5 -14.80 26.29 22.22
CA LYS A 5 -13.36 26.57 22.31
C LYS A 5 -12.58 25.68 23.28
N ASN A 6 -13.23 24.78 24.00
CA ASN A 6 -12.57 23.89 24.99
C ASN A 6 -12.57 22.41 24.61
N HIS A 7 -12.77 22.07 23.35
CA HIS A 7 -12.48 20.71 22.93
C HIS A 7 -10.95 20.57 22.87
N LYS A 8 -10.39 19.98 23.91
CA LYS A 8 -8.98 19.54 23.92
C LYS A 8 -8.86 18.43 22.86
N PRO A 9 -8.20 18.67 21.73
CA PRO A 9 -8.02 17.63 20.70
C PRO A 9 -7.02 16.54 21.12
N ASP A 10 -6.45 16.62 22.32
CA ASP A 10 -5.23 15.89 22.66
C ASP A 10 -5.42 14.39 22.93
N ASN A 11 -6.53 13.97 23.54
CA ASN A 11 -6.68 12.55 23.91
C ASN A 11 -7.10 11.64 22.75
N GLN A 12 -7.97 12.09 21.86
CA GLN A 12 -8.32 11.31 20.67
C GLN A 12 -7.14 11.21 19.70
N ASN A 13 -6.34 12.27 19.58
CA ASN A 13 -5.12 12.27 18.78
C ASN A 13 -4.04 11.32 19.33
N LEU A 14 -3.93 11.16 20.66
CA LEU A 14 -2.96 10.24 21.27
C LEU A 14 -3.34 8.78 21.05
N ILE A 15 -4.62 8.42 21.17
CA ILE A 15 -5.11 7.07 20.93
C ILE A 15 -4.94 6.73 19.43
N MET A 16 -5.37 7.64 18.54
CA MET A 16 -5.22 7.45 17.11
C MET A 16 -3.75 7.34 16.67
N LYS A 17 -2.86 8.15 17.23
CA LYS A 17 -1.42 8.06 16.95
C LYS A 17 -0.79 6.77 17.47
N ARG A 18 -1.31 6.19 18.54
CA ARG A 18 -0.82 4.92 19.07
C ARG A 18 -1.18 3.73 18.17
N PHE A 19 -2.39 3.71 17.62
CA PHE A 19 -2.88 2.61 16.77
C PHE A 19 -2.59 2.84 15.29
N PHE A 20 -2.56 4.09 14.85
CA PHE A 20 -2.34 4.46 13.45
C PHE A 20 -1.22 5.51 13.35
N PRO A 21 0.03 5.14 13.66
CA PRO A 21 1.14 6.09 13.70
C PRO A 21 1.39 6.82 12.38
N PHE A 22 1.05 6.20 11.27
CA PHE A 22 1.18 6.80 9.93
C PHE A 22 -0.09 7.51 9.45
N GLY A 23 -1.08 7.66 10.35
CA GLY A 23 -2.36 8.26 10.03
C GLY A 23 -3.36 7.24 9.47
N LEU A 24 -4.62 7.41 9.87
CA LEU A 24 -5.70 6.49 9.50
C LEU A 24 -5.86 6.35 7.98
N THR A 25 -5.72 7.44 7.24
CA THR A 25 -5.84 7.45 5.77
C THR A 25 -4.85 6.50 5.10
N TYR A 26 -3.60 6.49 5.57
CA TYR A 26 -2.57 5.58 5.07
C TYR A 26 -2.98 4.11 5.21
N TYR A 27 -3.45 3.72 6.40
CA TYR A 27 -3.84 2.33 6.67
C TYR A 27 -5.10 1.92 5.93
N ILE A 28 -6.10 2.80 5.84
CA ILE A 28 -7.32 2.53 5.09
C ILE A 28 -6.98 2.27 3.62
N HIS A 29 -6.21 3.14 3.00
CA HIS A 29 -5.85 2.97 1.59
C HIS A 29 -4.97 1.75 1.37
N THR A 30 -4.05 1.43 2.26
CA THR A 30 -3.27 0.19 2.17
C THR A 30 -4.18 -1.03 2.21
N ALA A 31 -5.07 -1.13 3.20
CA ALA A 31 -6.00 -2.25 3.34
C ALA A 31 -6.96 -2.38 2.16
N LEU A 32 -7.43 -1.27 1.61
CA LEU A 32 -8.29 -1.28 0.41
C LEU A 32 -7.52 -1.76 -0.82
N GLY A 33 -6.27 -1.33 -0.99
CA GLY A 33 -5.41 -1.82 -2.07
C GLY A 33 -5.19 -3.33 -1.99
N ASP A 34 -4.85 -3.83 -0.80
CA ASP A 34 -4.66 -5.27 -0.54
C ASP A 34 -5.94 -6.06 -0.82
N THR A 35 -7.09 -5.54 -0.40
CA THR A 35 -8.40 -6.17 -0.64
C THR A 35 -8.69 -6.28 -2.14
N GLN A 36 -8.42 -5.25 -2.92
CA GLN A 36 -8.62 -5.26 -4.36
C GLN A 36 -7.71 -6.27 -5.07
N LEU A 37 -6.44 -6.37 -4.66
CA LEU A 37 -5.55 -7.39 -5.20
C LEU A 37 -5.96 -8.81 -4.79
N ASP A 38 -6.40 -9.03 -3.57
CA ASP A 38 -6.89 -10.33 -3.11
C ASP A 38 -8.15 -10.76 -3.90
N LEU A 39 -9.09 -9.85 -4.11
CA LEU A 39 -10.25 -10.09 -4.96
C LEU A 39 -9.86 -10.45 -6.39
N LEU A 40 -8.84 -9.77 -6.94
CA LEU A 40 -8.30 -10.08 -8.26
C LEU A 40 -7.75 -11.50 -8.31
N PHE A 41 -6.89 -11.89 -7.38
CA PHE A 41 -6.30 -13.23 -7.34
C PHE A 41 -7.35 -14.32 -7.16
N ARG A 42 -8.35 -14.11 -6.30
CA ARG A 42 -9.46 -15.05 -6.11
C ARG A 42 -10.31 -15.19 -7.37
N SER A 43 -10.51 -14.10 -8.12
CA SER A 43 -11.27 -14.15 -9.36
C SER A 43 -10.53 -14.93 -10.44
N TYR A 44 -9.22 -14.83 -10.53
CA TYR A 44 -8.40 -15.62 -11.44
C TYR A 44 -8.40 -17.11 -11.06
N SER A 45 -8.15 -17.44 -9.80
CA SER A 45 -8.12 -18.83 -9.35
C SER A 45 -9.46 -19.56 -9.48
N GLY A 46 -10.58 -18.81 -9.45
CA GLY A 46 -11.93 -19.37 -9.65
C GLY A 46 -12.31 -19.54 -11.13
N LYS A 47 -11.74 -18.76 -12.04
CA LYS A 47 -12.12 -18.70 -13.46
C LYS A 47 -11.31 -19.61 -14.38
N GLU A 48 -10.09 -20.00 -13.99
CA GLU A 48 -9.36 -21.07 -14.72
C GLU A 48 -10.18 -22.36 -14.88
N LYS A 49 -11.17 -22.58 -13.98
CA LYS A 49 -12.09 -23.73 -14.07
C LYS A 49 -13.27 -23.55 -15.03
N LYS A 50 -13.55 -22.33 -15.53
CA LYS A 50 -14.77 -22.04 -16.31
C LYS A 50 -14.56 -21.43 -17.68
N GLY A 51 -13.33 -21.13 -18.09
CA GLY A 51 -13.05 -20.60 -19.44
C GLY A 51 -13.66 -19.21 -19.75
N GLU A 52 -14.24 -18.54 -18.76
CA GLU A 52 -14.85 -17.22 -18.94
C GLU A 52 -13.92 -16.13 -18.41
N GLY A 53 -13.44 -15.30 -19.32
CA GLY A 53 -12.55 -14.19 -19.04
C GLY A 53 -13.19 -13.15 -18.12
N GLY A 54 -12.58 -12.92 -16.96
CA GLY A 54 -12.95 -11.86 -16.03
C GLY A 54 -12.47 -10.47 -16.42
N GLY A 55 -12.57 -10.09 -17.69
CA GLY A 55 -11.90 -8.94 -18.27
C GLY A 55 -12.14 -7.61 -17.54
N ASP A 56 -13.39 -7.19 -17.42
CA ASP A 56 -13.67 -5.82 -16.95
C ASP A 56 -13.63 -5.68 -15.42
N GLU A 57 -14.13 -6.65 -14.67
CA GLU A 57 -14.07 -6.62 -13.20
C GLU A 57 -12.64 -6.74 -12.68
N ALA A 58 -11.86 -7.64 -13.26
CA ALA A 58 -10.46 -7.80 -12.91
C ALA A 58 -9.66 -6.53 -13.22
N ARG A 59 -9.91 -5.91 -14.38
CA ARG A 59 -9.30 -4.65 -14.75
C ARG A 59 -9.68 -3.52 -13.81
N LYS A 60 -10.96 -3.44 -13.40
CA LYS A 60 -11.43 -2.44 -12.43
C LYS A 60 -10.74 -2.63 -11.08
N SER A 61 -10.73 -3.85 -10.53
CA SER A 61 -10.06 -4.13 -9.27
C SER A 61 -8.58 -3.75 -9.30
N LEU A 62 -7.91 -3.97 -10.44
CA LEU A 62 -6.51 -3.60 -10.62
C LEU A 62 -6.30 -2.08 -10.58
N ILE A 63 -7.14 -1.33 -11.30
CA ILE A 63 -7.11 0.13 -11.30
C ILE A 63 -7.39 0.67 -9.89
N ASP A 64 -8.36 0.12 -9.20
CA ASP A 64 -8.71 0.52 -7.84
C ASP A 64 -7.58 0.22 -6.86
N ALA A 65 -6.91 -0.93 -6.97
CA ALA A 65 -5.72 -1.25 -6.18
C ALA A 65 -4.59 -0.23 -6.39
N ILE A 66 -4.27 0.11 -7.65
CA ILE A 66 -3.25 1.10 -8.00
C ILE A 66 -3.59 2.47 -7.42
N ASN A 67 -4.85 2.88 -7.49
CA ASN A 67 -5.33 4.15 -6.94
C ASN A 67 -5.21 4.17 -5.42
N HIS A 68 -5.61 3.10 -4.74
CA HIS A 68 -5.49 3.01 -3.29
C HIS A 68 -4.04 3.02 -2.83
N TYR A 69 -3.14 2.26 -3.44
CA TYR A 69 -1.72 2.33 -3.10
C TYR A 69 -1.12 3.70 -3.40
N SER A 70 -1.58 4.38 -4.45
CA SER A 70 -1.13 5.74 -4.75
C SER A 70 -1.56 6.73 -3.66
N ASN A 71 -2.80 6.63 -3.18
CA ASN A 71 -3.31 7.45 -2.08
C ASN A 71 -2.60 7.12 -0.76
N ALA A 72 -2.29 5.85 -0.50
CA ALA A 72 -1.49 5.46 0.66
C ALA A 72 -0.09 6.12 0.62
N ILE A 73 0.58 6.10 -0.53
CA ILE A 73 1.89 6.72 -0.70
C ILE A 73 1.84 8.24 -0.48
N ILE A 74 0.79 8.92 -1.00
CA ILE A 74 0.59 10.37 -0.80
C ILE A 74 0.36 10.69 0.67
N SER A 75 -0.36 9.83 1.38
CA SER A 75 -0.68 9.97 2.80
C SER A 75 0.43 9.47 3.72
N ALA A 76 1.49 8.87 3.17
CA ALA A 76 2.57 8.30 3.96
C ALA A 76 3.34 9.38 4.71
N PRO A 77 3.75 9.10 5.96
CA PRO A 77 4.54 10.02 6.73
C PRO A 77 5.91 10.25 6.10
N THR A 78 6.51 11.38 6.39
CA THR A 78 7.88 11.66 6.00
C THR A 78 8.85 10.67 6.65
N LYS A 79 10.04 10.49 6.04
CA LYS A 79 11.07 9.61 6.61
C LYS A 79 11.38 9.94 8.07
N LYS A 80 11.41 11.24 8.43
CA LYS A 80 11.67 11.70 9.80
C LYS A 80 10.61 11.22 10.80
N GLU A 81 9.35 11.20 10.38
CA GLU A 81 8.25 10.69 11.21
C GLU A 81 8.33 9.18 11.34
N THR A 82 8.67 8.47 10.26
CA THR A 82 8.84 7.02 10.23
C THR A 82 9.99 6.57 11.13
N ASP A 83 11.15 7.23 11.05
CA ASP A 83 12.33 6.89 11.86
C ASP A 83 12.04 7.06 13.36
N LYS A 84 11.31 8.08 13.76
CA LYS A 84 10.89 8.30 15.14
C LYS A 84 10.00 7.17 15.64
N TYR A 85 9.08 6.69 14.82
CA TYR A 85 8.15 5.62 15.19
C TYR A 85 8.80 4.24 15.28
N THR A 86 9.73 3.95 14.40
CA THR A 86 10.46 2.67 14.41
C THR A 86 11.29 2.50 15.68
N LEU A 87 11.78 3.59 16.26
CA LEU A 87 12.49 3.58 17.54
C LEU A 87 11.53 3.35 18.72
N ASP A 88 10.34 3.97 18.71
CA ASP A 88 9.37 3.87 19.81
C ASP A 88 8.60 2.53 19.84
N THR A 89 8.48 1.82 18.72
CA THR A 89 7.68 0.58 18.62
C THR A 89 8.49 -0.70 18.79
N LYS A 90 9.81 -0.67 18.61
CA LYS A 90 10.68 -1.84 18.81
C LYS A 90 10.57 -2.43 20.22
N ASP A 91 10.34 -1.59 21.22
CA ASP A 91 10.32 -2.01 22.64
C ASP A 91 8.93 -2.41 23.14
N LYS A 92 7.86 -2.29 22.36
CA LYS A 92 6.47 -2.43 22.82
C LYS A 92 5.62 -3.50 22.13
N GLY A 93 6.22 -4.43 21.39
CA GLY A 93 5.46 -5.49 20.71
C GLY A 93 4.47 -4.93 19.69
N GLY A 94 4.84 -3.85 19.02
CA GLY A 94 3.96 -3.11 18.13
C GLY A 94 3.50 -3.93 16.93
N ILE A 95 2.29 -3.65 16.49
CA ILE A 95 1.68 -4.14 15.26
C ILE A 95 2.68 -3.96 14.10
N VAL A 96 2.88 -5.02 13.31
CA VAL A 96 3.70 -4.97 12.10
C VAL A 96 3.12 -3.90 11.17
N HIS A 97 3.78 -2.76 11.14
CA HIS A 97 3.38 -1.68 10.27
C HIS A 97 3.80 -2.01 8.85
N THR A 98 2.86 -2.00 7.94
CA THR A 98 3.14 -2.08 6.52
C THR A 98 4.11 -0.97 6.15
N ASN A 99 5.31 -1.35 5.74
CA ASN A 99 6.34 -0.39 5.37
C ASN A 99 5.97 0.24 4.01
N ILE A 100 6.25 1.53 3.83
CA ILE A 100 6.05 2.21 2.55
C ILE A 100 6.79 1.51 1.39
N SER A 101 7.88 0.82 1.68
CA SER A 101 8.58 -0.01 0.70
C SER A 101 7.72 -1.13 0.14
N ASP A 102 6.88 -1.74 0.99
CA ASP A 102 5.97 -2.81 0.59
C ASP A 102 4.84 -2.27 -0.29
N ILE A 103 4.35 -1.06 0.00
CA ILE A 103 3.33 -0.41 -0.82
C ILE A 103 3.86 -0.12 -2.23
N TYR A 104 5.11 0.32 -2.35
CA TYR A 104 5.75 0.46 -3.67
C TYR A 104 5.91 -0.89 -4.37
N LEU A 105 6.26 -1.97 -3.65
CA LEU A 105 6.33 -3.31 -4.21
C LEU A 105 4.97 -3.75 -4.78
N TRP A 106 3.93 -3.67 -3.98
CA TRP A 106 2.58 -4.11 -4.38
C TRP A 106 1.98 -3.26 -5.50
N ARG A 107 2.21 -1.94 -5.48
CA ARG A 107 1.80 -1.09 -6.61
C ARG A 107 2.55 -1.45 -7.90
N GLY A 108 3.82 -1.79 -7.80
CA GLY A 108 4.61 -2.33 -8.92
C GLY A 108 4.01 -3.63 -9.47
N ASN A 109 3.69 -4.57 -8.59
CA ASN A 109 3.04 -5.82 -8.96
C ASN A 109 1.67 -5.59 -9.63
N ALA A 110 0.89 -4.62 -9.14
CA ALA A 110 -0.37 -4.25 -9.75
C ALA A 110 -0.19 -3.68 -11.16
N TYR A 111 0.82 -2.84 -11.39
CA TYR A 111 1.15 -2.34 -12.72
C TYR A 111 1.62 -3.47 -13.67
N GLU A 112 2.38 -4.44 -13.19
CA GLU A 112 2.80 -5.59 -13.99
C GLU A 112 1.61 -6.41 -14.46
N LEU A 113 0.62 -6.63 -13.58
CA LEU A 113 -0.61 -7.37 -13.90
C LEU A 113 -1.48 -6.68 -14.96
N SER A 114 -1.35 -5.37 -15.15
CA SER A 114 -2.09 -4.66 -16.21
C SER A 114 -1.64 -5.04 -17.62
N ASN A 115 -0.45 -5.62 -17.75
CA ASN A 115 0.14 -6.14 -18.97
C ASN A 115 0.24 -5.12 -20.12
N SER A 116 0.20 -3.81 -19.84
CA SER A 116 0.47 -2.77 -20.83
C SER A 116 1.96 -2.39 -20.84
N SER A 117 2.50 -2.02 -22.00
CA SER A 117 3.91 -1.59 -22.10
C SER A 117 4.21 -0.33 -21.26
N SER A 118 3.27 0.60 -21.19
CA SER A 118 3.36 1.79 -20.35
C SER A 118 3.41 1.44 -18.85
N ASP A 119 2.59 0.49 -18.43
CA ASP A 119 2.52 0.12 -17.02
C ASP A 119 3.71 -0.75 -16.60
N LYS A 120 4.33 -1.48 -17.53
CA LYS A 120 5.59 -2.19 -17.27
C LYS A 120 6.70 -1.23 -16.81
N ASN A 121 6.82 -0.07 -17.44
CA ASN A 121 7.78 0.95 -17.00
C ASN A 121 7.44 1.46 -15.59
N LYS A 122 6.17 1.69 -15.31
CA LYS A 122 5.72 2.10 -13.96
C LYS A 122 5.98 1.01 -12.92
N ALA A 123 5.81 -0.27 -13.27
CA ALA A 123 6.16 -1.38 -12.40
C ALA A 123 7.65 -1.32 -12.02
N CYS A 124 8.53 -1.20 -13.02
CA CYS A 124 9.97 -1.08 -12.81
C CYS A 124 10.35 0.10 -11.92
N GLU A 125 9.73 1.27 -12.11
CA GLU A 125 9.97 2.45 -11.29
C GLU A 125 9.56 2.23 -9.83
N ASN A 126 8.42 1.58 -9.61
CA ASN A 126 7.95 1.26 -8.27
C ASN A 126 8.87 0.25 -7.57
N TRP A 127 9.30 -0.81 -8.23
CA TRP A 127 10.23 -1.77 -7.66
C TRP A 127 11.62 -1.17 -7.39
N LYS A 128 12.12 -0.27 -8.25
CA LYS A 128 13.36 0.50 -7.97
C LYS A 128 13.22 1.34 -6.70
N LYS A 129 12.08 2.01 -6.50
CA LYS A 129 11.79 2.75 -5.27
C LYS A 129 11.68 1.84 -4.06
N SER A 130 10.96 0.74 -4.17
CA SER A 130 10.81 -0.27 -3.11
C SER A 130 12.16 -0.81 -2.66
N LYS A 131 13.01 -1.22 -3.61
CA LYS A 131 14.38 -1.67 -3.35
C LYS A 131 15.23 -0.60 -2.65
N LYS A 132 15.16 0.66 -3.12
CA LYS A 132 15.88 1.78 -2.50
C LYS A 132 15.47 2.01 -1.05
N LEU A 133 14.24 1.68 -0.69
CA LEU A 133 13.70 1.75 0.67
C LEU A 133 13.99 0.49 1.50
N GLY A 134 14.75 -0.47 0.96
CA GLY A 134 15.22 -1.65 1.68
C GLY A 134 14.41 -2.93 1.47
N ASN A 135 13.42 -2.93 0.58
CA ASN A 135 12.67 -4.14 0.27
C ASN A 135 13.47 -5.10 -0.61
N LYS A 136 13.74 -6.30 -0.09
CA LYS A 136 14.54 -7.32 -0.79
C LYS A 136 13.77 -7.99 -1.92
N GLU A 137 12.47 -8.21 -1.77
CA GLU A 137 11.61 -8.85 -2.77
C GLU A 137 11.56 -8.04 -4.08
N ALA A 138 11.64 -6.71 -3.98
CA ALA A 138 11.70 -5.84 -5.14
C ALA A 138 12.92 -6.13 -6.05
N THR A 139 13.99 -6.72 -5.51
CA THR A 139 15.17 -7.11 -6.31
C THR A 139 14.84 -8.28 -7.24
N ASP A 140 14.06 -9.23 -6.76
CA ASP A 140 13.64 -10.38 -7.55
C ASP A 140 12.62 -9.96 -8.62
N SER A 141 11.68 -9.09 -8.28
CA SER A 141 10.74 -8.50 -9.23
C SER A 141 11.46 -7.77 -10.37
N LEU A 142 12.47 -6.94 -10.05
CA LEU A 142 13.28 -6.24 -11.05
C LEU A 142 14.05 -7.19 -11.97
N ARG A 143 14.59 -8.29 -11.43
CA ARG A 143 15.32 -9.30 -12.18
C ARG A 143 14.39 -10.05 -13.13
N ASN A 144 13.26 -10.51 -12.63
CA ASN A 144 12.29 -11.31 -13.37
C ASN A 144 11.66 -10.50 -14.51
N ALA A 145 11.34 -9.23 -14.28
CA ALA A 145 10.77 -8.34 -15.28
C ALA A 145 11.80 -7.76 -16.26
N ARG A 146 13.09 -8.05 -16.07
CA ARG A 146 14.20 -7.50 -16.87
C ARG A 146 14.21 -5.96 -16.91
N CYS A 147 13.95 -5.35 -15.74
CA CYS A 147 14.11 -3.91 -15.53
C CYS A 147 15.60 -3.56 -15.35
#